data_fd4808fecdfd6c533dd053f3e50a35ff
#
_entry.id   fd4808fecdfd6c533dd053f3e50a35ff
#
_cell.length_a   1.000
_cell.length_b   1.000
_cell.length_c   1.000
_cell.angle_alpha   90.00
_cell.angle_beta   90.00
_cell.angle_gamma   90.00
#
_symmetry.space_group_name_H-M   'P 1'
#
loop_
_entity.id
_entity.type
_entity.pdbx_description
1 polymer ?
#
loop_
_entity_poly.entity_id
_entity_poly.type
_entity_poly.pdbx_seq_one_letter_code
_entity_poly.pdbx_strand_id
1 'polypeptide(L)'
;MRWIGLAGSMFFLALFLNTYDAIGQRSEEKEEWVTLFNGKNLDGWDVKITRNDLNVDTENIFLFEDGILKVYDKKRDTNVKIGHLFYKKPYAYYKLRFEYRFTGRQFQNSTWETQYGGIEYHAQSLHSMGVEQGYPVCLEFQLLGGLNTGDRPTGNLCTIGTLVEMEGEIALAHCIDSNSKTYEGNEWVKAELVVLGDSLVMHIINGDTVLQYEKPQIGGGFVSESFDWAKGNVKNAEQWIQKEGLLLNTGFIGIQAHDPMEFKHLELLNLSGCTNPKCENYKPYFVHKGDCSCQP
;
A
#
# COMPACT_ATOMS: atom_id res chain seq x y z
N MET A 1 2.17 -65.73 -59.13
CA MET A 1 3.52 -66.33 -58.94
C MET A 1 4.44 -65.33 -58.34
N ARG A 2 5.15 -65.73 -57.33
CA ARG A 2 6.25 -65.15 -56.58
C ARG A 2 5.94 -63.97 -55.58
N TRP A 3 5.94 -64.38 -54.38
CA TRP A 3 6.21 -63.70 -53.13
C TRP A 3 7.67 -63.23 -53.09
N ILE A 4 7.89 -61.93 -52.65
CA ILE A 4 9.14 -61.54 -52.04
C ILE A 4 8.78 -60.74 -50.83
N GLY A 5 9.15 -61.22 -49.67
CA GLY A 5 9.01 -60.55 -48.40
C GLY A 5 10.07 -59.44 -48.23
N LEU A 6 9.74 -58.49 -47.43
CA LEU A 6 10.67 -57.54 -46.84
C LEU A 6 10.41 -57.52 -45.32
N ALA A 7 11.30 -58.21 -44.64
CA ALA A 7 11.55 -58.06 -43.23
C ALA A 7 12.57 -56.89 -43.09
N GLY A 8 12.43 -56.13 -42.05
CA GLY A 8 13.52 -55.28 -41.53
C GLY A 8 13.21 -53.80 -41.42
N SER A 9 12.81 -53.39 -40.26
CA SER A 9 13.39 -52.30 -39.47
C SER A 9 12.45 -51.87 -38.35
N MET A 10 12.44 -52.69 -37.35
CA MET A 10 12.01 -52.29 -36.00
C MET A 10 13.30 -52.13 -35.18
N PHE A 11 13.89 -50.96 -35.12
CA PHE A 11 14.86 -50.55 -34.09
C PHE A 11 15.26 -49.09 -34.40
N PHE A 12 14.58 -48.15 -33.80
CA PHE A 12 15.07 -46.80 -33.47
C PHE A 12 13.89 -45.95 -33.00
N LEU A 13 13.24 -46.32 -31.89
CA LEU A 13 12.30 -45.44 -31.22
C LEU A 13 12.25 -45.74 -29.72
N ALA A 14 13.40 -45.63 -29.06
CA ALA A 14 13.45 -45.83 -27.59
C ALA A 14 14.63 -45.09 -26.96
N LEU A 15 14.92 -43.83 -27.34
CA LEU A 15 15.98 -43.05 -26.70
C LEU A 15 15.69 -41.52 -26.61
N PHE A 16 14.43 -41.10 -26.74
CA PHE A 16 14.06 -39.68 -26.59
C PHE A 16 12.99 -39.43 -25.55
N LEU A 17 12.75 -40.34 -24.60
CA LEU A 17 11.70 -40.14 -23.57
C LEU A 17 12.22 -39.88 -22.15
N ASN A 18 13.52 -39.60 -21.96
CA ASN A 18 14.06 -39.39 -20.61
C ASN A 18 14.76 -38.05 -20.37
N THR A 19 14.49 -37.02 -21.16
CA THR A 19 15.08 -35.69 -20.92
C THR A 19 14.05 -34.61 -20.65
N TYR A 20 12.75 -34.92 -20.59
CA TYR A 20 11.70 -33.93 -20.30
C TYR A 20 11.21 -33.91 -18.84
N ASP A 21 11.59 -34.88 -18.01
CA ASP A 21 11.15 -34.94 -16.60
C ASP A 21 12.06 -34.19 -15.60
N ALA A 22 13.12 -33.51 -16.05
CA ALA A 22 14.04 -32.78 -15.17
C ALA A 22 13.79 -31.27 -15.10
N ILE A 23 12.74 -30.73 -15.78
CA ILE A 23 12.43 -29.31 -15.77
C ILE A 23 11.12 -29.01 -14.99
N GLY A 24 10.47 -30.00 -14.43
CA GLY A 24 9.09 -29.92 -13.92
C GLY A 24 8.87 -29.99 -12.43
N GLN A 25 9.83 -29.66 -11.56
CA GLN A 25 9.55 -29.44 -10.12
C GLN A 25 10.40 -28.31 -9.56
N ARG A 26 10.23 -27.11 -10.12
CA ARG A 26 10.47 -25.93 -9.33
C ARG A 26 9.24 -25.82 -8.42
N SER A 27 9.36 -26.23 -7.16
CA SER A 27 8.34 -25.94 -6.16
C SER A 27 8.02 -24.45 -6.26
N GLU A 28 6.75 -24.08 -6.45
CA GLU A 28 6.31 -22.71 -6.30
C GLU A 28 6.73 -22.31 -4.88
N GLU A 29 7.84 -21.59 -4.76
CA GLU A 29 8.24 -21.05 -3.47
C GLU A 29 7.14 -20.12 -3.02
N LYS A 30 6.50 -20.48 -1.92
CA LYS A 30 5.37 -19.76 -1.36
C LYS A 30 5.81 -18.35 -0.97
N GLU A 31 5.11 -17.35 -1.44
CA GLU A 31 5.28 -15.95 -1.00
C GLU A 31 5.18 -15.85 0.53
N GLU A 32 6.15 -15.19 1.15
CA GLU A 32 6.24 -15.03 2.61
C GLU A 32 5.54 -13.74 3.05
N TRP A 33 4.24 -13.79 3.10
CA TRP A 33 3.42 -12.69 3.62
C TRP A 33 3.55 -12.57 5.14
N VAL A 34 3.77 -11.36 5.62
CA VAL A 34 3.88 -11.02 7.04
C VAL A 34 2.64 -10.25 7.46
N THR A 35 1.92 -10.79 8.46
CA THR A 35 0.80 -10.06 9.08
C THR A 35 1.36 -8.91 9.91
N LEU A 36 0.93 -7.68 9.62
CA LEU A 36 1.42 -6.47 10.28
C LEU A 36 0.78 -6.24 11.66
N PHE A 37 -0.42 -6.77 11.91
CA PHE A 37 -1.06 -6.75 13.23
C PHE A 37 -0.83 -8.06 13.96
N ASN A 38 -0.41 -7.97 15.22
CA ASN A 38 -0.16 -9.15 16.06
C ASN A 38 -1.46 -9.83 16.59
N GLY A 39 -2.63 -9.32 16.25
CA GLY A 39 -3.93 -9.84 16.68
C GLY A 39 -4.33 -9.52 18.13
N LYS A 40 -3.56 -8.69 18.85
CA LYS A 40 -3.78 -8.42 20.28
C LYS A 40 -3.77 -6.93 20.64
N ASN A 41 -2.84 -6.19 20.07
CA ASN A 41 -2.61 -4.77 20.39
C ASN A 41 -1.89 -4.05 19.24
N LEU A 42 -1.50 -2.80 19.47
CA LEU A 42 -0.78 -1.97 18.50
C LEU A 42 0.74 -2.07 18.64
N ASP A 43 1.30 -3.13 19.23
CA ASP A 43 2.76 -3.32 19.27
C ASP A 43 3.33 -3.39 17.85
N GLY A 44 4.40 -2.66 17.59
CA GLY A 44 4.99 -2.50 16.26
C GLY A 44 4.47 -1.28 15.50
N TRP A 45 3.54 -0.52 16.08
CA TRP A 45 2.96 0.68 15.50
C TRP A 45 3.23 1.92 16.36
N ASP A 46 3.29 3.07 15.71
CA ASP A 46 3.28 4.39 16.35
C ASP A 46 1.96 5.10 16.00
N VAL A 47 1.44 5.85 16.98
CA VAL A 47 0.21 6.61 16.84
C VAL A 47 0.52 8.11 16.89
N LYS A 48 -0.03 8.89 15.99
CA LYS A 48 -0.01 10.34 16.02
C LYS A 48 -1.41 10.89 15.82
N ILE A 49 -1.91 11.57 16.82
CA ILE A 49 -3.16 12.31 16.75
C ILE A 49 -2.79 13.80 16.67
N THR A 50 -3.45 14.54 15.79
CA THR A 50 -3.25 16.00 15.67
C THR A 50 -3.41 16.65 17.04
N ARG A 51 -2.44 17.49 17.43
CA ARG A 51 -2.33 18.18 18.73
C ARG A 51 -2.04 17.31 19.93
N ASN A 52 -1.76 16.03 19.74
CA ASN A 52 -1.25 15.16 20.81
C ASN A 52 0.24 14.86 20.59
N ASP A 53 0.92 14.50 21.65
CA ASP A 53 2.26 13.94 21.54
C ASP A 53 2.22 12.57 20.86
N LEU A 54 3.38 12.14 20.35
CA LEU A 54 3.51 10.82 19.72
C LEU A 54 3.15 9.71 20.72
N ASN A 55 2.42 8.71 20.23
CA ASN A 55 1.94 7.57 21.00
C ASN A 55 0.95 7.93 22.15
N VAL A 56 0.29 9.07 22.03
CA VAL A 56 -0.78 9.49 22.96
C VAL A 56 -2.11 9.47 22.23
N ASP A 57 -2.87 8.39 22.42
CA ASP A 57 -4.27 8.24 21.94
C ASP A 57 -5.22 8.11 23.14
N THR A 58 -5.45 9.23 23.81
CA THR A 58 -6.38 9.29 24.97
C THR A 58 -7.83 9.04 24.60
N GLU A 59 -8.13 9.08 23.32
CA GLU A 59 -9.48 8.95 22.81
C GLU A 59 -9.76 7.54 22.27
N ASN A 60 -8.77 6.64 22.24
CA ASN A 60 -8.84 5.32 21.65
C ASN A 60 -9.38 5.36 20.22
N ILE A 61 -8.76 6.20 19.38
CA ILE A 61 -9.09 6.32 17.95
C ILE A 61 -8.83 4.98 17.25
N PHE A 62 -7.72 4.34 17.60
CA PHE A 62 -7.33 3.05 17.09
C PHE A 62 -7.50 1.98 18.17
N LEU A 63 -8.35 1.02 17.90
CA LEU A 63 -8.60 -0.12 18.81
C LEU A 63 -8.45 -1.42 18.03
N PHE A 64 -7.66 -2.35 18.59
CA PHE A 64 -7.53 -3.68 18.04
C PHE A 64 -8.35 -4.68 18.88
N GLU A 65 -9.33 -5.34 18.26
CA GLU A 65 -10.23 -6.28 18.91
C GLU A 65 -10.65 -7.39 17.95
N ASP A 66 -10.61 -8.63 18.40
CA ASP A 66 -11.05 -9.82 17.64
C ASP A 66 -10.40 -9.96 16.23
N GLY A 67 -9.12 -9.59 16.10
CA GLY A 67 -8.40 -9.65 14.83
C GLY A 67 -8.74 -8.51 13.86
N ILE A 68 -9.49 -7.52 14.29
CA ILE A 68 -9.92 -6.36 13.51
C ILE A 68 -9.33 -5.09 14.13
N LEU A 69 -8.72 -4.24 13.31
CA LEU A 69 -8.44 -2.87 13.68
C LEU A 69 -9.70 -2.04 13.47
N LYS A 70 -10.19 -1.44 14.52
CA LYS A 70 -11.31 -0.50 14.50
C LYS A 70 -10.80 0.92 14.62
N VAL A 71 -11.27 1.77 13.73
CA VAL A 71 -10.99 3.20 13.71
C VAL A 71 -12.27 3.91 14.14
N TYR A 72 -12.21 4.71 15.20
CA TYR A 72 -13.37 5.45 15.74
C TYR A 72 -14.57 4.54 16.12
N ASP A 73 -14.35 3.40 16.73
CA ASP A 73 -15.41 2.43 17.11
C ASP A 73 -16.50 3.02 18.00
N LYS A 74 -16.18 4.05 18.80
CA LYS A 74 -17.12 4.62 19.77
C LYS A 74 -17.80 5.88 19.28
N LYS A 75 -19.10 6.03 19.58
CA LYS A 75 -19.86 7.27 19.33
C LYS A 75 -19.10 8.47 19.91
N ARG A 76 -18.72 9.40 19.06
CA ARG A 76 -18.02 10.62 19.46
C ARG A 76 -18.83 11.87 19.18
N ASP A 77 -18.54 12.88 19.96
CA ASP A 77 -18.96 14.25 19.73
C ASP A 77 -18.15 14.90 18.60
N THR A 78 -18.64 16.00 18.09
CA THR A 78 -18.38 16.67 16.82
C THR A 78 -16.95 17.17 16.55
N ASN A 79 -15.96 16.95 17.41
CA ASN A 79 -14.59 17.39 17.22
C ASN A 79 -13.69 16.19 16.88
N VAL A 80 -13.80 15.70 15.67
CA VAL A 80 -12.94 14.61 15.16
C VAL A 80 -11.53 15.13 14.93
N LYS A 81 -10.55 14.52 15.60
CA LYS A 81 -9.13 14.77 15.34
C LYS A 81 -8.65 13.76 14.31
N ILE A 82 -7.91 14.21 13.33
CA ILE A 82 -7.24 13.31 12.38
C ILE A 82 -6.16 12.53 13.13
N GLY A 83 -6.13 11.23 12.91
CA GLY A 83 -5.14 10.33 13.50
C GLY A 83 -4.42 9.49 12.46
N HIS A 84 -3.20 9.10 12.78
CA HIS A 84 -2.33 8.29 11.96
C HIS A 84 -1.75 7.15 12.78
N LEU A 85 -1.85 5.92 12.26
CA LEU A 85 -1.28 4.72 12.85
C LEU A 85 -0.24 4.14 11.89
N PHE A 86 1.05 4.26 12.21
CA PHE A 86 2.15 3.91 11.33
C PHE A 86 2.92 2.69 11.80
N TYR A 87 3.17 1.78 10.87
CA TYR A 87 4.08 0.68 11.12
C TYR A 87 5.51 1.21 11.30
N LYS A 88 6.22 0.74 12.33
CA LYS A 88 7.52 1.31 12.76
C LYS A 88 8.67 1.10 11.77
N LYS A 89 8.50 0.24 10.77
CA LYS A 89 9.53 -0.08 9.79
C LYS A 89 9.17 0.50 8.43
N PRO A 90 10.07 1.25 7.77
CA PRO A 90 9.87 1.70 6.40
C PRO A 90 10.09 0.57 5.40
N TYR A 91 9.47 0.71 4.21
CA TYR A 91 9.62 -0.20 3.09
C TYR A 91 9.78 0.56 1.78
N ALA A 92 10.39 -0.11 0.78
CA ALA A 92 10.63 0.43 -0.55
C ALA A 92 9.95 -0.39 -1.66
N TYR A 93 10.14 -1.70 -1.65
CA TYR A 93 9.59 -2.63 -2.65
C TYR A 93 8.73 -3.65 -1.93
N TYR A 94 7.41 -3.59 -2.11
CA TYR A 94 6.48 -4.46 -1.38
C TYR A 94 5.13 -4.54 -2.07
N LYS A 95 4.35 -5.55 -1.66
CA LYS A 95 2.90 -5.59 -1.81
C LYS A 95 2.28 -5.49 -0.42
N LEU A 96 1.24 -4.72 -0.29
CA LEU A 96 0.41 -4.63 0.92
C LEU A 96 -1.00 -5.02 0.54
N ARG A 97 -1.59 -6.00 1.24
CA ARG A 97 -2.99 -6.37 1.03
C ARG A 97 -3.77 -6.25 2.32
N PHE A 98 -5.04 -5.88 2.23
CA PHE A 98 -5.94 -5.72 3.34
C PHE A 98 -7.40 -5.79 2.89
N GLU A 99 -8.28 -5.93 3.87
CA GLU A 99 -9.71 -5.72 3.66
C GLU A 99 -10.17 -4.58 4.56
N TYR A 100 -11.03 -3.72 4.04
CA TYR A 100 -11.59 -2.60 4.79
C TYR A 100 -13.10 -2.50 4.59
N ARG A 101 -13.78 -1.81 5.51
CA ARG A 101 -15.17 -1.36 5.38
C ARG A 101 -15.41 -0.10 6.19
N PHE A 102 -16.41 0.67 5.81
CA PHE A 102 -16.89 1.78 6.64
C PHE A 102 -17.94 1.29 7.61
N THR A 103 -17.97 1.84 8.82
CA THR A 103 -18.85 1.41 9.90
C THR A 103 -19.44 2.60 10.64
N GLY A 104 -20.52 2.37 11.40
CA GLY A 104 -21.05 3.35 12.32
C GLY A 104 -21.59 4.63 11.68
N ARG A 105 -21.67 5.68 12.49
CA ARG A 105 -22.15 6.99 12.06
C ARG A 105 -21.00 7.82 11.51
N GLN A 106 -21.18 8.39 10.35
CA GLN A 106 -20.24 9.33 9.75
C GLN A 106 -20.21 10.64 10.54
N PHE A 107 -19.03 11.21 10.70
CA PHE A 107 -18.85 12.42 11.55
C PHE A 107 -18.90 13.72 10.77
N GLN A 108 -18.50 13.69 9.51
CA GLN A 108 -18.37 14.91 8.72
C GLN A 108 -19.69 15.38 8.14
N ASN A 109 -19.80 16.69 7.96
CA ASN A 109 -20.99 17.31 7.38
C ASN A 109 -20.87 17.54 5.88
N SER A 110 -19.68 17.40 5.31
CA SER A 110 -19.44 17.51 3.87
C SER A 110 -19.47 16.14 3.18
N THR A 111 -19.94 16.09 1.95
CA THR A 111 -20.07 14.85 1.20
C THR A 111 -18.70 14.23 0.86
N TRP A 112 -17.68 15.05 0.63
CA TRP A 112 -16.35 14.55 0.27
C TRP A 112 -15.56 14.00 1.47
N GLU A 113 -15.85 14.49 2.69
CA GLU A 113 -15.20 14.02 3.93
C GLU A 113 -15.94 12.84 4.58
N THR A 114 -17.12 12.46 4.09
CA THR A 114 -17.93 11.37 4.65
C THR A 114 -17.53 10.03 4.07
N GLN A 115 -17.42 8.98 4.88
CA GLN A 115 -16.91 7.67 4.48
C GLN A 115 -15.56 7.80 3.78
N TYR A 116 -14.60 8.36 4.48
CA TYR A 116 -13.28 8.69 4.01
C TYR A 116 -12.22 8.17 4.97
N GLY A 117 -11.11 7.72 4.43
CA GLY A 117 -9.90 7.29 5.10
C GLY A 117 -8.89 6.78 4.09
N GLY A 118 -7.77 6.21 4.53
CA GLY A 118 -6.77 5.77 3.58
C GLY A 118 -5.61 5.00 4.16
N ILE A 119 -4.78 4.48 3.26
CA ILE A 119 -3.45 3.98 3.56
C ILE A 119 -2.44 5.02 3.08
N GLU A 120 -1.66 5.54 4.01
CA GLU A 120 -0.55 6.47 3.75
C GLU A 120 0.72 5.67 3.51
N TYR A 121 1.49 6.01 2.48
CA TYR A 121 2.72 5.31 2.12
C TYR A 121 3.73 6.26 1.47
N HIS A 122 4.98 5.82 1.31
CA HIS A 122 6.10 6.72 1.10
C HIS A 122 6.11 7.89 2.08
N ALA A 123 5.54 7.65 3.26
CA ALA A 123 5.27 8.68 4.24
C ALA A 123 6.51 9.04 5.06
N GLN A 124 6.56 10.31 5.49
CA GLN A 124 7.51 10.73 6.50
C GLN A 124 7.29 9.96 7.82
N SER A 125 8.34 9.85 8.63
CA SER A 125 8.20 9.29 9.98
C SER A 125 7.28 10.16 10.85
N LEU A 126 6.38 9.55 11.62
CA LEU A 126 5.55 10.27 12.61
C LEU A 126 6.39 11.02 13.64
N HIS A 127 7.62 10.53 13.94
CA HIS A 127 8.57 11.21 14.83
C HIS A 127 9.06 12.57 14.26
N SER A 128 8.96 12.77 12.95
CA SER A 128 9.37 14.02 12.31
C SER A 128 8.21 15.03 12.17
N MET A 129 6.97 14.62 12.42
CA MET A 129 5.81 15.52 12.37
C MET A 129 5.81 16.54 13.50
N GLY A 130 5.30 17.73 13.19
CA GLY A 130 4.97 18.75 14.19
C GLY A 130 3.73 18.36 15.01
N VAL A 131 3.57 18.98 16.20
CA VAL A 131 2.40 18.73 17.06
C VAL A 131 1.11 19.14 16.36
N GLU A 132 1.13 20.30 15.70
CA GLU A 132 -0.03 20.88 14.97
C GLU A 132 -0.15 20.38 13.53
N GLN A 133 0.79 19.57 13.03
CA GLN A 133 0.75 19.03 11.68
C GLN A 133 -0.38 18.00 11.58
N GLY A 134 -1.36 18.25 10.72
CA GLY A 134 -2.54 17.42 10.56
C GLY A 134 -2.31 16.17 9.72
N TYR A 135 -1.45 16.27 8.70
CA TYR A 135 -1.14 15.18 7.76
C TYR A 135 0.37 15.00 7.61
N PRO A 136 0.87 13.78 7.46
CA PRO A 136 2.26 13.56 7.07
C PRO A 136 2.49 13.98 5.61
N VAL A 137 3.74 14.23 5.24
CA VAL A 137 4.14 14.26 3.83
C VAL A 137 4.12 12.82 3.34
N CYS A 138 3.25 12.51 2.38
CA CYS A 138 3.02 11.14 1.92
C CYS A 138 2.25 11.09 0.60
N LEU A 139 2.09 9.88 0.07
CA LEU A 139 1.02 9.51 -0.85
C LEU A 139 -0.06 8.77 -0.06
N GLU A 140 -1.31 8.94 -0.46
CA GLU A 140 -2.45 8.27 0.15
C GLU A 140 -3.19 7.42 -0.88
N PHE A 141 -3.34 6.14 -0.58
CA PHE A 141 -4.32 5.26 -1.20
C PHE A 141 -5.67 5.56 -0.55
N GLN A 142 -6.38 6.53 -1.12
CA GLN A 142 -7.64 7.03 -0.57
C GLN A 142 -8.74 5.98 -0.69
N LEU A 143 -9.41 5.71 0.41
CA LEU A 143 -10.53 4.80 0.52
C LEU A 143 -11.82 5.61 0.71
N LEU A 144 -12.79 5.38 -0.18
CA LEU A 144 -14.09 6.05 -0.13
C LEU A 144 -15.21 5.01 -0.10
N GLY A 145 -16.28 5.31 0.65
CA GLY A 145 -17.52 4.56 0.60
C GLY A 145 -18.60 5.31 -0.16
N GLY A 146 -19.51 4.61 -0.80
CA GLY A 146 -20.65 5.18 -1.52
C GLY A 146 -21.62 5.91 -0.60
N LEU A 147 -22.24 6.96 -1.12
CA LEU A 147 -23.20 7.79 -0.38
C LEU A 147 -24.61 7.71 -0.96
N ASN A 148 -24.87 6.76 -1.84
CA ASN A 148 -26.13 6.66 -2.61
C ASN A 148 -26.46 7.92 -3.43
N THR A 149 -25.44 8.68 -3.83
CA THR A 149 -25.60 9.98 -4.53
C THR A 149 -24.93 10.03 -5.91
N GLY A 150 -24.49 8.91 -6.43
CA GLY A 150 -23.77 8.79 -7.71
C GLY A 150 -22.42 8.07 -7.56
N ASP A 151 -21.64 8.08 -8.64
CA ASP A 151 -20.33 7.42 -8.67
C ASP A 151 -19.36 8.08 -7.70
N ARG A 152 -18.70 7.23 -6.92
CA ARG A 152 -17.67 7.61 -5.94
C ARG A 152 -16.63 6.51 -5.88
N PRO A 153 -15.65 6.53 -6.79
CA PRO A 153 -14.64 5.48 -6.88
C PRO A 153 -13.77 5.46 -5.61
N THR A 154 -13.23 4.29 -5.29
CA THR A 154 -12.30 4.08 -4.19
C THR A 154 -10.94 3.64 -4.72
N GLY A 155 -9.89 3.71 -3.91
CA GLY A 155 -8.55 3.42 -4.40
C GLY A 155 -7.95 4.57 -5.20
N ASN A 156 -8.39 5.78 -4.94
CA ASN A 156 -7.86 7.00 -5.53
C ASN A 156 -6.46 7.30 -5.02
N LEU A 157 -5.75 8.19 -5.67
CA LEU A 157 -4.50 8.77 -5.17
C LEU A 157 -4.78 10.16 -4.63
N CYS A 158 -4.34 10.47 -3.39
CA CYS A 158 -4.16 11.84 -2.94
C CYS A 158 -2.68 12.10 -2.58
N THR A 159 -2.17 13.26 -2.95
CA THR A 159 -0.78 13.67 -2.75
C THR A 159 -0.71 14.73 -1.66
N ILE A 160 0.16 14.53 -0.66
CA ILE A 160 0.32 15.43 0.47
C ILE A 160 1.79 15.82 0.56
N GLY A 161 2.15 16.98 0.04
CA GLY A 161 3.55 17.41 -0.10
C GLY A 161 4.34 16.57 -1.10
N THR A 162 3.63 15.93 -2.01
CA THR A 162 4.18 14.99 -2.99
C THR A 162 3.53 15.20 -4.35
N LEU A 163 4.19 14.72 -5.40
CA LEU A 163 3.70 14.63 -6.77
C LEU A 163 4.01 13.27 -7.36
N VAL A 164 3.38 12.93 -8.46
CA VAL A 164 3.64 11.71 -9.23
C VAL A 164 3.66 12.02 -10.72
N GLU A 165 4.23 11.13 -11.54
CA GLU A 165 4.06 11.16 -12.99
C GLU A 165 2.97 10.18 -13.42
N MET A 166 2.11 10.62 -14.33
CA MET A 166 1.13 9.80 -15.04
C MET A 166 1.30 10.03 -16.52
N GLU A 167 1.43 8.95 -17.28
CA GLU A 167 1.64 9.03 -18.76
C GLU A 167 2.82 9.92 -19.18
N GLY A 168 3.84 10.01 -18.33
CA GLY A 168 5.07 10.79 -18.58
C GLY A 168 4.99 12.27 -18.20
N GLU A 169 3.88 12.73 -17.62
CA GLU A 169 3.66 14.12 -17.20
C GLU A 169 3.42 14.21 -15.69
N ILE A 170 3.87 15.29 -15.06
CA ILE A 170 3.61 15.54 -13.65
C ILE A 170 2.11 15.80 -13.43
N ALA A 171 1.49 15.01 -12.58
CA ALA A 171 0.11 15.20 -12.17
C ALA A 171 0.04 16.24 -11.04
N LEU A 172 -0.61 17.39 -11.31
CA LEU A 172 -0.71 18.51 -10.37
C LEU A 172 -1.96 18.45 -9.48
N ALA A 173 -2.92 17.59 -9.81
CA ALA A 173 -4.13 17.44 -9.02
C ALA A 173 -3.79 16.81 -7.67
N HIS A 174 -4.31 17.39 -6.58
CA HIS A 174 -4.12 16.85 -5.24
C HIS A 174 -4.71 15.44 -5.09
N CYS A 175 -5.92 15.22 -5.59
CA CYS A 175 -6.52 13.89 -5.64
C CYS A 175 -6.87 13.52 -7.08
N ILE A 176 -6.63 12.26 -7.44
CA ILE A 176 -6.84 11.67 -8.75
C ILE A 176 -7.74 10.46 -8.57
N ASP A 177 -8.89 10.47 -9.20
CA ASP A 177 -9.85 9.37 -9.14
C ASP A 177 -9.31 8.12 -9.85
N SER A 178 -9.59 6.98 -9.26
CA SER A 178 -9.33 5.67 -9.84
C SER A 178 -10.46 5.25 -10.79
N ASN A 179 -10.25 4.16 -11.50
CA ASN A 179 -11.26 3.53 -12.35
C ASN A 179 -12.11 2.48 -11.59
N SER A 180 -12.11 2.49 -10.25
CA SER A 180 -12.90 1.53 -9.49
C SER A 180 -14.40 1.88 -9.56
N LYS A 181 -15.24 0.89 -9.33
CA LYS A 181 -16.64 1.14 -9.05
C LYS A 181 -16.84 1.69 -7.63
N THR A 182 -18.00 2.23 -7.36
CA THR A 182 -18.46 2.60 -6.01
C THR A 182 -18.81 1.34 -5.20
N TYR A 183 -18.40 1.32 -3.94
CA TYR A 183 -18.76 0.30 -2.95
C TYR A 183 -19.57 0.94 -1.84
N GLU A 184 -20.76 0.41 -1.61
CA GLU A 184 -21.71 1.01 -0.67
C GLU A 184 -21.56 0.50 0.75
N GLY A 185 -21.75 1.40 1.70
CA GLY A 185 -21.98 1.07 3.09
C GLY A 185 -20.87 0.26 3.78
N ASN A 186 -21.26 -0.81 4.44
CA ASN A 186 -20.41 -1.62 5.31
C ASN A 186 -19.95 -2.94 4.67
N GLU A 187 -19.93 -3.03 3.36
CA GLU A 187 -19.36 -4.21 2.69
C GLU A 187 -17.84 -4.26 2.81
N TRP A 188 -17.30 -5.48 2.96
CA TRP A 188 -15.87 -5.68 2.96
C TRP A 188 -15.30 -5.57 1.53
N VAL A 189 -14.34 -4.66 1.36
CA VAL A 189 -13.63 -4.43 0.10
C VAL A 189 -12.20 -4.92 0.25
N LYS A 190 -11.73 -5.73 -0.69
CA LYS A 190 -10.32 -6.15 -0.75
C LYS A 190 -9.52 -5.12 -1.51
N ALA A 191 -8.39 -4.73 -0.94
CA ALA A 191 -7.48 -3.79 -1.53
C ALA A 191 -6.04 -4.33 -1.49
N GLU A 192 -5.27 -4.01 -2.53
CA GLU A 192 -3.84 -4.28 -2.59
C GLU A 192 -3.12 -3.04 -3.14
N LEU A 193 -2.00 -2.71 -2.51
CA LEU A 193 -1.07 -1.67 -2.93
C LEU A 193 0.25 -2.35 -3.32
N VAL A 194 0.70 -2.12 -4.56
CA VAL A 194 2.01 -2.57 -5.03
C VAL A 194 2.91 -1.36 -5.18
N VAL A 195 4.06 -1.39 -4.51
CA VAL A 195 5.06 -0.32 -4.55
C VAL A 195 6.40 -0.91 -4.99
N LEU A 196 6.93 -0.39 -6.08
CA LEU A 196 8.23 -0.77 -6.65
C LEU A 196 9.22 0.41 -6.54
N GLY A 197 9.50 0.84 -5.32
CA GLY A 197 10.33 2.01 -5.04
C GLY A 197 9.73 3.27 -5.65
N ASP A 198 10.53 3.98 -6.42
CA ASP A 198 10.14 5.19 -7.18
C ASP A 198 9.74 4.89 -8.64
N SER A 199 9.73 3.62 -9.06
CA SER A 199 9.51 3.27 -10.47
C SER A 199 8.04 3.06 -10.84
N LEU A 200 7.25 2.42 -9.97
CA LEU A 200 5.84 2.10 -10.25
C LEU A 200 5.08 1.90 -8.95
N VAL A 201 3.87 2.45 -8.90
CA VAL A 201 2.87 2.17 -7.87
C VAL A 201 1.56 1.75 -8.54
N MET A 202 0.89 0.74 -7.97
CA MET A 202 -0.41 0.28 -8.44
C MET A 202 -1.39 0.17 -7.28
N HIS A 203 -2.59 0.70 -7.46
CA HIS A 203 -3.74 0.53 -6.59
C HIS A 203 -4.65 -0.54 -7.18
N ILE A 204 -5.00 -1.55 -6.39
CA ILE A 204 -5.78 -2.71 -6.81
C ILE A 204 -6.99 -2.85 -5.89
N ILE A 205 -8.18 -2.95 -6.46
CA ILE A 205 -9.44 -3.14 -5.72
C ILE A 205 -10.12 -4.42 -6.23
N ASN A 206 -10.38 -5.36 -5.33
CA ASN A 206 -10.99 -6.66 -5.64
C ASN A 206 -10.31 -7.43 -6.80
N GLY A 207 -8.98 -7.24 -6.95
CA GLY A 207 -8.16 -7.90 -7.97
C GLY A 207 -7.97 -7.10 -9.26
N ASP A 208 -8.69 -5.99 -9.46
CA ASP A 208 -8.55 -5.12 -10.62
C ASP A 208 -7.58 -3.97 -10.32
N THR A 209 -6.57 -3.74 -11.15
CA THR A 209 -5.74 -2.53 -11.08
C THR A 209 -6.58 -1.33 -11.51
N VAL A 210 -6.87 -0.45 -10.54
CA VAL A 210 -7.77 0.69 -10.74
C VAL A 210 -7.04 2.02 -10.93
N LEU A 211 -5.77 2.09 -10.53
CA LEU A 211 -4.91 3.25 -10.74
C LEU A 211 -3.44 2.81 -10.74
N GLN A 212 -2.62 3.45 -11.57
CA GLN A 212 -1.17 3.28 -11.56
C GLN A 212 -0.47 4.57 -11.95
N TYR A 213 0.73 4.77 -11.43
CA TYR A 213 1.58 5.94 -11.67
C TYR A 213 3.03 5.66 -11.32
N GLU A 214 3.90 6.58 -11.67
CA GLU A 214 5.35 6.46 -11.58
C GLU A 214 5.97 7.67 -10.88
N LYS A 215 7.24 7.55 -10.52
CA LYS A 215 8.09 8.63 -10.01
C LYS A 215 7.46 9.48 -8.90
N PRO A 216 6.99 8.85 -7.82
CA PRO A 216 6.58 9.60 -6.66
C PRO A 216 7.73 10.49 -6.19
N GLN A 217 7.44 11.77 -5.92
CA GLN A 217 8.45 12.77 -5.58
C GLN A 217 7.89 13.80 -4.61
N ILE A 218 8.78 14.52 -3.94
CA ILE A 218 8.40 15.63 -3.07
C ILE A 218 8.07 16.85 -3.93
N GLY A 219 6.98 17.55 -3.63
CA GLY A 219 6.60 18.77 -4.33
C GLY A 219 5.11 19.07 -4.34
N GLY A 220 4.71 20.11 -5.09
CA GLY A 220 3.32 20.48 -5.30
C GLY A 220 2.69 21.29 -4.17
N GLY A 221 3.48 21.88 -3.28
CA GLY A 221 2.98 22.45 -2.04
C GLY A 221 2.56 21.37 -1.05
N PHE A 222 1.81 21.68 0.01
CA PHE A 222 1.40 20.69 0.99
C PHE A 222 0.18 19.87 0.54
N VAL A 223 -0.90 20.52 0.15
CA VAL A 223 -2.10 19.88 -0.44
C VAL A 223 -2.38 20.44 -1.84
N SER A 224 -1.89 21.65 -2.08
CA SER A 224 -1.94 22.34 -3.37
C SER A 224 -0.94 23.50 -3.35
N GLU A 225 -0.65 24.08 -4.51
CA GLU A 225 0.21 25.27 -4.59
C GLU A 225 -0.29 26.44 -3.73
N SER A 226 -1.61 26.55 -3.54
CA SER A 226 -2.23 27.58 -2.69
C SER A 226 -2.19 27.25 -1.20
N PHE A 227 -1.92 25.98 -0.84
CA PHE A 227 -1.79 25.53 0.53
C PHE A 227 -0.34 25.11 0.79
N ASP A 228 0.48 26.13 1.04
CA ASP A 228 1.92 25.95 1.23
C ASP A 228 2.28 25.13 2.49
N TRP A 229 3.53 24.75 2.59
CA TRP A 229 4.07 23.93 3.68
C TRP A 229 3.84 24.55 5.07
N ALA A 230 3.89 25.90 5.16
CA ALA A 230 3.69 26.60 6.43
C ALA A 230 2.23 26.52 6.89
N LYS A 231 1.27 26.64 5.97
CA LYS A 231 -0.17 26.48 6.27
C LYS A 231 -0.51 25.06 6.73
N GLY A 232 0.23 24.05 6.24
CA GLY A 232 0.12 22.69 6.69
C GLY A 232 0.72 22.40 8.07
N ASN A 233 1.32 23.40 8.71
CA ASN A 233 2.08 23.27 9.96
C ASN A 233 3.19 22.21 9.85
N VAL A 234 3.75 22.02 8.65
CA VAL A 234 4.79 21.05 8.41
C VAL A 234 6.06 21.47 9.12
N LYS A 235 6.52 20.62 10.03
CA LYS A 235 7.75 20.87 10.78
C LYS A 235 8.94 20.95 9.82
N ASN A 236 9.76 22.01 9.95
CA ASN A 236 10.91 22.27 9.10
C ASN A 236 10.54 22.39 7.60
N ALA A 237 9.48 23.12 7.29
CA ALA A 237 8.96 23.31 5.94
C ALA A 237 10.05 23.65 4.90
N GLU A 238 11.02 24.51 5.26
CA GLU A 238 12.14 24.87 4.38
C GLU A 238 12.97 23.66 3.92
N GLN A 239 13.14 22.65 4.79
CA GLN A 239 13.86 21.43 4.41
C GLN A 239 13.08 20.57 3.41
N TRP A 240 11.76 20.64 3.45
CA TRP A 240 10.90 19.96 2.48
C TRP A 240 10.94 20.68 1.13
N ILE A 241 10.85 22.01 1.12
CA ILE A 241 10.99 22.83 -0.10
C ILE A 241 12.34 22.56 -0.80
N GLN A 242 13.43 22.44 -0.04
CA GLN A 242 14.75 22.09 -0.60
C GLN A 242 14.83 20.70 -1.23
N LYS A 243 13.89 19.82 -0.89
CA LYS A 243 13.80 18.45 -1.42
C LYS A 243 12.82 18.32 -2.58
N GLU A 244 12.14 19.37 -3.00
CA GLU A 244 11.22 19.31 -4.14
C GLU A 244 11.90 18.73 -5.39
N GLY A 245 11.20 17.79 -6.04
CA GLY A 245 11.73 17.02 -7.17
C GLY A 245 12.57 15.79 -6.78
N LEU A 246 12.87 15.56 -5.50
CA LEU A 246 13.51 14.31 -5.07
C LEU A 246 12.52 13.16 -5.09
N LEU A 247 12.91 12.07 -5.77
CA LEU A 247 12.12 10.85 -5.84
C LEU A 247 11.98 10.17 -4.47
N LEU A 248 10.80 9.65 -4.21
CA LEU A 248 10.46 8.90 -3.00
C LEU A 248 10.59 7.41 -3.27
N ASN A 249 11.70 6.81 -2.88
CA ASN A 249 11.97 5.39 -3.10
C ASN A 249 11.74 4.52 -1.86
N THR A 250 11.46 5.11 -0.70
CA THR A 250 11.16 4.42 0.56
C THR A 250 10.35 5.32 1.47
N GLY A 251 9.61 4.74 2.39
CA GLY A 251 8.86 5.49 3.39
C GLY A 251 8.11 4.58 4.36
N PHE A 252 7.44 5.20 5.31
CA PHE A 252 6.60 4.49 6.25
C PHE A 252 5.23 4.21 5.64
N ILE A 253 4.53 3.21 6.22
CA ILE A 253 3.18 2.80 5.84
C ILE A 253 2.28 3.04 7.04
N GLY A 254 1.14 3.68 6.82
CA GLY A 254 0.20 3.99 7.88
C GLY A 254 -1.25 3.91 7.45
N ILE A 255 -2.12 3.97 8.45
CA ILE A 255 -3.56 4.07 8.30
C ILE A 255 -3.98 5.46 8.77
N GLN A 256 -4.68 6.18 7.92
CA GLN A 256 -5.30 7.44 8.27
C GLN A 256 -6.67 7.20 8.93
N ALA A 257 -6.87 7.75 10.12
CA ALA A 257 -8.15 7.81 10.78
C ALA A 257 -8.88 9.10 10.43
N HIS A 258 -9.96 8.98 9.69
CA HIS A 258 -10.83 10.10 9.35
C HIS A 258 -12.28 9.79 9.74
N ASP A 259 -12.86 8.73 9.24
CA ASP A 259 -14.20 8.26 9.57
C ASP A 259 -14.18 6.84 10.19
N PRO A 260 -15.28 6.40 10.82
CA PRO A 260 -15.38 5.05 11.35
C PRO A 260 -15.14 3.97 10.30
N MET A 261 -14.09 3.20 10.50
CA MET A 261 -13.65 2.14 9.59
C MET A 261 -13.21 0.90 10.36
N GLU A 262 -13.17 -0.20 9.68
CA GLU A 262 -12.54 -1.43 10.15
C GLU A 262 -11.57 -1.97 9.09
N PHE A 263 -10.46 -2.54 9.57
CA PHE A 263 -9.44 -3.19 8.75
C PHE A 263 -9.15 -4.58 9.29
N LYS A 264 -8.96 -5.53 8.39
CA LYS A 264 -8.50 -6.89 8.70
C LYS A 264 -7.54 -7.41 7.63
N HIS A 265 -6.83 -8.50 7.94
CA HIS A 265 -5.91 -9.18 7.03
C HIS A 265 -4.86 -8.23 6.42
N LEU A 266 -4.36 -7.27 7.25
CA LEU A 266 -3.29 -6.38 6.79
C LEU A 266 -1.97 -7.15 6.77
N GLU A 267 -1.53 -7.49 5.56
CA GLU A 267 -0.36 -8.31 5.32
C GLU A 267 0.56 -7.67 4.29
N LEU A 268 1.85 -7.82 4.50
CA LEU A 268 2.90 -7.28 3.64
C LEU A 268 3.79 -8.39 3.09
N LEU A 269 4.05 -8.34 1.79
CA LEU A 269 5.08 -9.12 1.11
C LEU A 269 6.24 -8.19 0.75
N ASN A 270 7.38 -8.36 1.41
CA ASN A 270 8.58 -7.64 1.04
C ASN A 270 9.15 -8.21 -0.27
N LEU A 271 9.40 -7.33 -1.25
CA LEU A 271 9.92 -7.69 -2.56
C LEU A 271 11.42 -7.41 -2.70
N SER A 272 12.10 -7.02 -1.61
CA SER A 272 13.55 -6.81 -1.58
C SER A 272 14.26 -7.97 -0.93
N GLY A 273 15.25 -8.54 -1.63
CA GLY A 273 16.04 -9.65 -1.12
C GLY A 273 17.02 -10.17 -2.15
N CYS A 274 17.57 -11.35 -1.91
CA CYS A 274 18.53 -11.94 -2.85
C CYS A 274 17.86 -12.34 -4.16
N THR A 275 18.27 -11.73 -5.26
CA THR A 275 17.79 -12.03 -6.61
C THR A 275 18.67 -13.04 -7.37
N ASN A 276 19.74 -13.54 -6.74
CA ASN A 276 20.63 -14.53 -7.34
C ASN A 276 20.14 -15.97 -7.05
N PRO A 277 19.69 -16.74 -8.06
CA PRO A 277 19.12 -18.07 -7.85
C PRO A 277 20.13 -19.13 -7.36
N LYS A 278 21.41 -18.78 -7.27
CA LYS A 278 22.45 -19.66 -6.74
C LYS A 278 22.68 -19.52 -5.23
N CYS A 279 22.01 -18.58 -4.57
CA CYS A 279 22.16 -18.31 -3.15
C CYS A 279 21.02 -18.92 -2.34
N GLU A 280 21.30 -19.26 -1.08
CA GLU A 280 20.34 -19.94 -0.19
C GLU A 280 19.11 -19.12 0.13
N ASN A 281 19.27 -17.80 0.23
CA ASN A 281 18.18 -16.86 0.56
C ASN A 281 17.53 -16.21 -0.67
N TYR A 282 17.73 -16.80 -1.87
CA TYR A 282 17.02 -16.38 -3.08
C TYR A 282 15.54 -16.70 -2.95
N LYS A 283 14.70 -15.73 -3.39
CA LYS A 283 13.26 -15.94 -3.60
C LYS A 283 12.87 -15.44 -4.99
N PRO A 284 12.07 -16.21 -5.76
CA PRO A 284 11.71 -15.86 -7.13
C PRO A 284 10.83 -14.59 -7.24
N TYR A 285 10.19 -14.20 -6.15
CA TYR A 285 9.36 -12.98 -6.08
C TYR A 285 10.14 -11.71 -5.68
N PHE A 286 11.43 -11.81 -5.32
CA PHE A 286 12.24 -10.61 -5.09
C PHE A 286 12.54 -9.91 -6.43
N VAL A 287 12.15 -8.64 -6.51
CA VAL A 287 12.37 -7.79 -7.69
C VAL A 287 13.46 -6.75 -7.47
N HIS A 288 13.78 -6.45 -6.22
CA HIS A 288 14.83 -5.51 -5.84
C HIS A 288 15.96 -6.25 -5.11
N LYS A 289 17.19 -6.00 -5.56
CA LYS A 289 18.39 -6.67 -5.03
C LYS A 289 18.68 -6.23 -3.60
N GLY A 290 18.62 -7.20 -2.69
CA GLY A 290 19.12 -7.10 -1.32
C GLY A 290 20.32 -8.01 -1.08
N ASP A 291 20.63 -8.27 0.19
CA ASP A 291 21.75 -9.09 0.61
C ASP A 291 21.58 -10.56 0.20
N CYS A 292 22.65 -11.14 -0.34
CA CYS A 292 22.69 -12.55 -0.74
C CYS A 292 23.62 -13.36 0.18
N SER A 293 23.09 -14.48 0.68
CA SER A 293 23.88 -15.52 1.39
C SER A 293 24.27 -16.60 0.39
N CYS A 294 25.34 -16.36 -0.36
CA CYS A 294 25.87 -17.35 -1.29
C CYS A 294 27.03 -18.08 -0.62
N GLN A 295 27.04 -19.43 -0.72
CA GLN A 295 28.22 -20.20 -0.37
C GLN A 295 29.32 -19.94 -1.40
N PRO A 296 30.59 -19.86 -0.98
CA PRO A 296 31.73 -19.61 -1.88
C PRO A 296 31.94 -20.70 -2.92
#